data_7dfb1182f7219d3e899fdfbfbc0119e5
#
_entry.id   7dfb1182f7219d3e899fdfbfbc0119e5
#
_cell.length_a   1.000
_cell.length_b   1.000
_cell.length_c   1.000
_cell.angle_alpha   90.00
_cell.angle_beta   90.00
_cell.angle_gamma   90.00
#
_symmetry.space_group_name_H-M   'P 1'
#
loop_
_entity.id
_entity.type
_entity.pdbx_description
1 polymer ?
#
loop_
_entity_poly.entity_id
_entity_poly.type
_entity_poly.pdbx_seq_one_letter_code
_entity_poly.pdbx_strand_id
1 'polypeptide(L)'
;AFCRCGKGIMETVDGKVTFGVVVGTRGFFNPRLAVESRQELLAKLDALGYSYVILPEDATAHQAVETRADAKKCAALFQEQRDRIDGVVVVLPNFGDELGIVETLHRARLDVPVLVQACKDRLDAVDVAGRRDAFCGKLSVCNNLYQYGIPFTDTRDHTCDIESDAFSADLDFFARVCRVVRGLRRARIGAIGARPAAFQTVRFSEKLLQDSGITVVPVDLSEIIGRARQLDDRAKSVQQKLSEIRHYGTIPDRIDPQNVLKQAKLSVVIDDWMTENELDASAIQCWTSVQNNYGCAACLSMSLMGEKHKPSACEVDVVGAVSMLALLLASGQVPGFLDWNNNYADKADTCACTHCSNFPRSFMGREVEIAELDILGESLGRKNCFGAVKGHVAAGPMTYFRMSTDDRRGTIKAYLGEGEFTDEPFDMDGGIAVCRIERLRELMGHLCQNGFEHHVAMTRTHCAGVLQEAIAKYLGWDLYRHG
;
A
#
# COMPACT_ATOMS: atom_id res chain seq x y z
N ALA A 1 5.03 19.31 24.80
CA ALA A 1 5.42 17.91 24.61
C ALA A 1 4.15 17.13 24.29
N PHE A 2 3.78 17.03 23.02
CA PHE A 2 2.70 16.13 22.56
C PHE A 2 3.36 14.81 22.14
N CYS A 3 3.23 13.81 22.99
CA CYS A 3 3.54 12.43 22.66
C CYS A 3 2.46 11.94 21.68
N ARG A 4 2.66 12.06 20.37
CA ARG A 4 1.88 11.35 19.37
C ARG A 4 2.44 9.95 19.29
N CYS A 5 1.75 8.98 19.88
CA CYS A 5 1.95 7.57 19.59
C CYS A 5 1.61 7.36 18.10
N GLY A 6 2.58 7.48 17.21
CA GLY A 6 2.48 7.08 15.82
C GLY A 6 2.39 5.56 15.77
N LYS A 7 1.23 5.03 15.42
CA LYS A 7 1.07 3.62 15.09
C LYS A 7 1.91 3.32 13.86
N GLY A 8 2.92 2.45 13.98
CA GLY A 8 3.77 2.04 12.86
C GLY A 8 2.98 1.25 11.79
N ILE A 9 3.55 1.10 10.58
CA ILE A 9 2.90 0.39 9.44
C ILE A 9 2.45 -1.03 9.78
N MET A 10 3.13 -1.77 10.66
CA MET A 10 2.62 -3.08 11.11
C MET A 10 1.23 -2.96 11.71
N GLU A 11 0.94 -1.89 12.48
CA GLU A 11 -0.41 -1.60 12.94
C GLU A 11 -1.35 -1.13 11.82
N THR A 12 -0.84 -0.71 10.66
CA THR A 12 -1.64 -0.24 9.52
C THR A 12 -1.95 -1.37 8.53
N VAL A 13 -1.05 -2.32 8.32
CA VAL A 13 -1.27 -3.50 7.45
C VAL A 13 -2.13 -4.54 8.14
N ASP A 14 -1.86 -4.80 9.43
CA ASP A 14 -2.60 -5.74 10.29
C ASP A 14 -3.65 -5.03 11.17
N GLY A 15 -3.66 -3.70 11.17
CA GLY A 15 -4.49 -2.87 12.02
C GLY A 15 -5.95 -2.86 11.59
N LYS A 16 -6.83 -2.91 12.58
CA LYS A 16 -8.27 -2.77 12.37
C LYS A 16 -8.57 -1.39 11.78
N VAL A 17 -9.24 -1.39 10.63
CA VAL A 17 -9.80 -0.17 10.05
C VAL A 17 -10.96 0.29 10.93
N THR A 18 -11.04 1.60 11.16
CA THR A 18 -12.14 2.23 11.89
C THR A 18 -13.01 3.03 10.91
N PHE A 19 -14.28 2.68 10.82
CA PHE A 19 -15.21 3.40 9.97
C PHE A 19 -16.04 4.43 10.75
N GLY A 20 -16.18 5.65 10.22
CA GLY A 20 -17.29 6.52 10.57
C GLY A 20 -18.56 5.95 9.93
N VAL A 21 -19.64 5.80 10.68
CA VAL A 21 -20.88 5.21 10.17
C VAL A 21 -21.98 6.24 10.12
N VAL A 22 -22.63 6.40 8.96
CA VAL A 22 -23.82 7.22 8.76
C VAL A 22 -24.95 6.33 8.26
N VAL A 23 -26.01 6.18 9.06
CA VAL A 23 -27.26 5.56 8.64
C VAL A 23 -28.21 6.67 8.23
N GLY A 24 -28.57 6.74 6.94
CA GLY A 24 -29.46 7.78 6.41
C GLY A 24 -30.90 7.34 6.36
N THR A 25 -31.85 8.15 6.78
CA THR A 25 -33.29 7.85 6.69
C THR A 25 -34.08 9.06 6.20
N ARG A 26 -35.32 8.84 5.77
CA ARG A 26 -36.27 9.90 5.42
C ARG A 26 -37.58 9.63 6.14
N GLY A 27 -38.08 10.60 6.89
CA GLY A 27 -39.10 10.45 7.94
C GLY A 27 -40.47 9.97 7.52
N PHE A 28 -40.80 9.91 6.23
CA PHE A 28 -42.06 9.31 5.76
C PHE A 28 -41.94 7.82 5.38
N PHE A 29 -40.74 7.24 5.48
CA PHE A 29 -40.55 5.79 5.43
C PHE A 29 -40.67 5.19 6.82
N ASN A 30 -40.89 3.87 6.89
CA ASN A 30 -40.95 3.17 8.16
C ASN A 30 -39.64 3.29 8.93
N PRO A 31 -39.60 3.95 10.08
CA PRO A 31 -38.35 4.18 10.84
C PRO A 31 -37.72 2.88 11.38
N ARG A 32 -38.48 1.80 11.53
CA ARG A 32 -37.92 0.48 11.90
C ARG A 32 -36.82 0.03 10.95
N LEU A 33 -36.96 0.32 9.65
CA LEU A 33 -35.95 -0.04 8.65
C LEU A 33 -34.59 0.57 8.96
N ALA A 34 -34.54 1.78 9.48
CA ALA A 34 -33.28 2.42 9.88
C ALA A 34 -32.66 1.78 11.13
N VAL A 35 -33.50 1.50 12.15
CA VAL A 35 -33.05 0.85 13.39
C VAL A 35 -32.53 -0.57 13.12
N GLU A 36 -33.27 -1.37 12.34
CA GLU A 36 -32.89 -2.74 11.97
C GLU A 36 -31.56 -2.74 11.17
N SER A 37 -31.47 -1.91 10.13
CA SER A 37 -30.25 -1.86 9.31
C SER A 37 -29.03 -1.34 10.07
N ARG A 38 -29.21 -0.44 11.06
CA ARG A 38 -28.14 -0.04 11.97
C ARG A 38 -27.62 -1.24 12.76
N GLN A 39 -28.50 -2.05 13.34
CA GLN A 39 -28.14 -3.23 14.13
C GLN A 39 -27.43 -4.29 13.25
N GLU A 40 -27.99 -4.58 12.08
CA GLU A 40 -27.37 -5.49 11.09
C GLU A 40 -25.96 -5.04 10.69
N LEU A 41 -25.78 -3.73 10.41
CA LEU A 41 -24.48 -3.18 10.04
C LEU A 41 -23.44 -3.30 11.17
N LEU A 42 -23.81 -2.92 12.39
CA LEU A 42 -22.87 -2.99 13.52
C LEU A 42 -22.47 -4.44 13.82
N ALA A 43 -23.44 -5.38 13.78
CA ALA A 43 -23.16 -6.81 13.92
C ALA A 43 -22.24 -7.33 12.80
N LYS A 44 -22.44 -6.87 11.54
CA LYS A 44 -21.58 -7.22 10.41
C LYS A 44 -20.15 -6.68 10.60
N LEU A 45 -19.99 -5.41 11.01
CA LEU A 45 -18.67 -4.79 11.24
C LEU A 45 -17.94 -5.50 12.38
N ASP A 46 -18.62 -5.84 13.46
CA ASP A 46 -18.06 -6.60 14.58
C ASP A 46 -17.61 -8.01 14.15
N ALA A 47 -18.44 -8.71 13.37
CA ALA A 47 -18.11 -10.04 12.85
C ALA A 47 -16.89 -10.03 11.91
N LEU A 48 -16.70 -8.96 11.13
CA LEU A 48 -15.54 -8.76 10.25
C LEU A 48 -14.33 -8.15 10.98
N GLY A 49 -14.47 -7.79 12.25
CA GLY A 49 -13.40 -7.25 13.07
C GLY A 49 -13.09 -5.77 12.82
N TYR A 50 -13.95 -5.02 12.15
CA TYR A 50 -13.79 -3.56 11.98
C TYR A 50 -14.23 -2.79 13.23
N SER A 51 -13.56 -1.68 13.49
CA SER A 51 -14.00 -0.72 14.50
C SER A 51 -14.87 0.37 13.86
N TYR A 52 -15.69 1.02 14.66
CA TYR A 52 -16.55 2.09 14.13
C TYR A 52 -16.76 3.25 15.11
N VAL A 53 -17.12 4.40 14.54
CA VAL A 53 -17.57 5.62 15.22
C VAL A 53 -18.95 5.95 14.67
N ILE A 54 -19.98 5.94 15.52
CA ILE A 54 -21.36 6.18 15.14
C ILE A 54 -22.06 7.01 16.24
N LEU A 55 -23.06 7.81 15.87
CA LEU A 55 -23.86 8.54 16.85
C LEU A 55 -24.51 7.59 17.86
N PRO A 56 -24.62 7.99 19.15
CA PRO A 56 -25.42 7.24 20.14
C PRO A 56 -26.88 7.05 19.67
N GLU A 57 -27.53 6.02 20.18
CA GLU A 57 -28.89 5.67 19.75
C GLU A 57 -29.93 6.76 20.06
N ASP A 58 -29.72 7.47 21.16
CA ASP A 58 -30.60 8.56 21.62
C ASP A 58 -30.27 9.94 21.03
N ALA A 59 -29.20 10.04 20.22
CA ALA A 59 -28.75 11.32 19.67
C ALA A 59 -29.69 11.89 18.62
N THR A 60 -30.39 11.03 17.87
CA THR A 60 -31.28 11.42 16.76
C THR A 60 -32.57 10.61 16.79
N ALA A 61 -33.62 11.12 16.14
CA ALA A 61 -34.83 10.33 15.89
C ALA A 61 -34.45 9.11 15.02
N HIS A 62 -35.03 7.96 15.32
CA HIS A 62 -34.84 6.72 14.56
C HIS A 62 -33.40 6.20 14.48
N GLN A 63 -32.49 6.66 15.37
CA GLN A 63 -31.08 6.26 15.42
C GLN A 63 -30.32 6.49 14.09
N ALA A 64 -30.76 7.43 13.28
CA ALA A 64 -30.28 7.72 11.94
C ALA A 64 -30.14 9.23 11.71
N VAL A 65 -29.45 9.59 10.63
CA VAL A 65 -29.28 10.98 10.20
C VAL A 65 -30.34 11.30 9.15
N GLU A 66 -31.15 12.33 9.42
CA GLU A 66 -32.17 12.82 8.53
C GLU A 66 -32.08 14.33 8.33
N THR A 67 -31.99 15.07 9.43
CA THR A 67 -32.08 16.52 9.40
C THR A 67 -30.69 17.18 9.40
N ARG A 68 -30.67 18.48 9.07
CA ARG A 68 -29.46 19.30 9.22
C ARG A 68 -28.97 19.36 10.67
N ALA A 69 -29.87 19.26 11.64
CA ALA A 69 -29.51 19.20 13.06
C ALA A 69 -28.76 17.90 13.38
N ASP A 70 -29.22 16.78 12.87
CA ASP A 70 -28.56 15.47 13.01
C ASP A 70 -27.19 15.46 12.31
N ALA A 71 -27.12 16.04 11.10
CA ALA A 71 -25.87 16.20 10.37
C ALA A 71 -24.81 16.96 11.19
N LYS A 72 -25.21 18.03 11.89
CA LYS A 72 -24.29 18.79 12.77
C LYS A 72 -23.76 17.94 13.92
N LYS A 73 -24.62 17.13 14.56
CA LYS A 73 -24.22 16.23 15.64
C LYS A 73 -23.23 15.17 15.16
N CYS A 74 -23.56 14.52 14.03
CA CYS A 74 -22.71 13.49 13.43
C CYS A 74 -21.34 14.05 12.98
N ALA A 75 -21.33 15.22 12.32
CA ALA A 75 -20.12 15.88 11.92
C ALA A 75 -19.24 16.29 13.11
N ALA A 76 -19.84 16.78 14.21
CA ALA A 76 -19.11 17.12 15.43
C ALA A 76 -18.42 15.90 16.05
N LEU A 77 -19.13 14.76 16.15
CA LEU A 77 -18.56 13.49 16.60
C LEU A 77 -17.40 13.05 15.70
N PHE A 78 -17.58 13.13 14.39
CA PHE A 78 -16.54 12.74 13.43
C PHE A 78 -15.31 13.65 13.52
N GLN A 79 -15.48 14.94 13.73
CA GLN A 79 -14.37 15.87 13.94
C GLN A 79 -13.61 15.57 15.24
N GLU A 80 -14.32 15.25 16.33
CA GLU A 80 -13.71 14.86 17.60
C GLU A 80 -12.89 13.56 17.46
N GLN A 81 -13.37 12.61 16.66
CA GLN A 81 -12.75 11.28 16.46
C GLN A 81 -11.93 11.18 15.17
N ARG A 82 -11.60 12.30 14.52
CA ARG A 82 -11.02 12.34 13.16
C ARG A 82 -9.75 11.52 12.99
N ASP A 83 -8.88 11.49 14.00
CA ASP A 83 -7.61 10.77 13.95
C ASP A 83 -7.79 9.23 13.99
N ARG A 84 -8.97 8.76 14.37
CA ARG A 84 -9.34 7.35 14.43
C ARG A 84 -10.04 6.86 13.18
N ILE A 85 -10.75 7.74 12.46
CA ILE A 85 -11.59 7.36 11.31
C ILE A 85 -10.72 7.21 10.06
N ASP A 86 -10.75 6.03 9.45
CA ASP A 86 -10.02 5.69 8.23
C ASP A 86 -10.85 5.84 6.96
N GLY A 87 -12.17 5.73 7.08
CA GLY A 87 -13.14 5.88 6.01
C GLY A 87 -14.55 6.05 6.58
N VAL A 88 -15.51 6.42 5.74
CA VAL A 88 -16.91 6.55 6.15
C VAL A 88 -17.76 5.57 5.37
N VAL A 89 -18.61 4.82 6.06
CA VAL A 89 -19.63 3.94 5.47
C VAL A 89 -21.00 4.61 5.63
N VAL A 90 -21.61 4.95 4.51
CA VAL A 90 -22.99 5.46 4.42
C VAL A 90 -23.90 4.30 4.05
N VAL A 91 -24.89 4.04 4.89
CA VAL A 91 -25.91 3.00 4.66
C VAL A 91 -27.27 3.63 4.50
N LEU A 92 -27.97 3.25 3.44
CA LEU A 92 -29.32 3.70 3.11
C LEU A 92 -30.33 2.55 3.31
N PRO A 93 -30.97 2.48 4.50
CA PRO A 93 -32.04 1.52 4.78
C PRO A 93 -33.27 1.72 3.91
N ASN A 94 -33.53 2.98 3.53
CA ASN A 94 -34.60 3.44 2.65
C ASN A 94 -34.08 4.57 1.76
N PHE A 95 -34.95 5.37 1.16
CA PHE A 95 -34.58 6.46 0.26
C PHE A 95 -33.47 7.36 0.85
N GLY A 96 -33.44 7.55 2.16
CA GLY A 96 -32.49 8.39 2.86
C GLY A 96 -32.69 9.90 2.60
N ASP A 97 -32.13 10.73 3.47
CA ASP A 97 -32.11 12.18 3.26
C ASP A 97 -30.72 12.59 2.79
N GLU A 98 -30.60 12.97 1.52
CA GLU A 98 -29.34 13.38 0.91
C GLU A 98 -28.75 14.62 1.57
N LEU A 99 -29.56 15.55 2.06
CA LEU A 99 -29.09 16.76 2.74
C LEU A 99 -28.40 16.40 4.07
N GLY A 100 -29.04 15.53 4.88
CA GLY A 100 -28.47 15.09 6.15
C GLY A 100 -27.13 14.40 5.97
N ILE A 101 -27.01 13.51 4.97
CA ILE A 101 -25.78 12.78 4.67
C ILE A 101 -24.68 13.71 4.16
N VAL A 102 -24.97 14.53 3.14
CA VAL A 102 -23.96 15.39 2.51
C VAL A 102 -23.49 16.49 3.47
N GLU A 103 -24.41 17.13 4.24
CA GLU A 103 -24.05 18.09 5.27
C GLU A 103 -23.16 17.46 6.37
N THR A 104 -23.38 16.18 6.72
CA THR A 104 -22.51 15.46 7.66
C THR A 104 -21.08 15.41 7.13
N LEU A 105 -20.89 14.89 5.93
CA LEU A 105 -19.58 14.68 5.32
C LEU A 105 -18.87 16.02 5.02
N HIS A 106 -19.60 16.97 4.44
CA HIS A 106 -19.07 18.29 4.12
C HIS A 106 -18.60 19.06 5.37
N ARG A 107 -19.34 18.95 6.49
CA ARG A 107 -18.95 19.59 7.75
C ARG A 107 -17.84 18.87 8.49
N ALA A 108 -17.84 17.55 8.44
CA ALA A 108 -16.83 16.72 9.11
C ALA A 108 -15.43 16.98 8.52
N ARG A 109 -15.31 17.21 7.21
CA ARG A 109 -14.04 17.49 6.51
C ARG A 109 -12.93 16.51 6.90
N LEU A 110 -13.25 15.22 6.89
CA LEU A 110 -12.30 14.16 7.30
C LEU A 110 -11.24 13.92 6.24
N ASP A 111 -11.57 14.17 4.97
CA ASP A 111 -10.71 13.86 3.83
C ASP A 111 -10.31 12.37 3.79
N VAL A 112 -11.26 11.50 4.05
CA VAL A 112 -11.13 10.04 4.01
C VAL A 112 -12.07 9.45 2.95
N PRO A 113 -11.82 8.22 2.46
CA PRO A 113 -12.75 7.53 1.56
C PRO A 113 -14.16 7.40 2.13
N VAL A 114 -15.15 7.39 1.23
CA VAL A 114 -16.57 7.23 1.56
C VAL A 114 -17.15 6.08 0.75
N LEU A 115 -17.76 5.09 1.41
CA LEU A 115 -18.52 4.00 0.76
C LEU A 115 -20.02 4.31 0.87
N VAL A 116 -20.76 4.16 -0.23
CA VAL A 116 -22.22 4.33 -0.24
C VAL A 116 -22.89 3.00 -0.57
N GLN A 117 -23.63 2.46 0.41
CA GLN A 117 -24.43 1.24 0.28
C GLN A 117 -25.91 1.59 0.36
N ALA A 118 -26.76 0.87 -0.37
CA ALA A 118 -28.22 0.92 -0.28
C ALA A 118 -28.80 -0.47 -0.10
N CYS A 119 -29.78 -0.58 0.79
CA CYS A 119 -30.48 -1.84 1.08
C CYS A 119 -31.40 -2.24 -0.08
N LYS A 120 -31.51 -3.54 -0.32
CA LYS A 120 -32.33 -4.11 -1.37
C LYS A 120 -33.80 -4.10 -1.00
N ASP A 121 -34.67 -3.73 -1.95
CA ASP A 121 -36.10 -3.93 -1.79
C ASP A 121 -36.47 -5.41 -1.97
N ARG A 122 -37.44 -5.87 -1.21
CA ARG A 122 -37.99 -7.21 -1.30
C ARG A 122 -39.35 -7.16 -2.02
N LEU A 123 -39.52 -7.98 -3.05
CA LEU A 123 -40.75 -7.99 -3.87
C LEU A 123 -42.01 -8.35 -3.07
N ASP A 124 -41.84 -9.06 -1.95
CA ASP A 124 -42.93 -9.46 -1.04
C ASP A 124 -43.19 -8.42 0.08
N ALA A 125 -42.46 -7.30 0.09
CA ALA A 125 -42.53 -6.26 1.12
C ALA A 125 -42.44 -4.84 0.52
N VAL A 126 -43.21 -4.58 -0.54
CA VAL A 126 -43.26 -3.26 -1.22
C VAL A 126 -44.45 -2.41 -0.80
N ASP A 127 -45.12 -2.80 0.29
CA ASP A 127 -46.15 -2.00 0.94
C ASP A 127 -45.54 -0.82 1.72
N VAL A 128 -46.38 0.05 2.30
CA VAL A 128 -45.93 1.23 3.05
C VAL A 128 -45.00 0.87 4.22
N ALA A 129 -45.16 -0.33 4.79
CA ALA A 129 -44.36 -0.76 5.95
C ALA A 129 -42.99 -1.32 5.56
N GLY A 130 -42.88 -1.96 4.41
CA GLY A 130 -41.67 -2.67 3.96
C GLY A 130 -40.87 -1.95 2.87
N ARG A 131 -41.47 -1.02 2.15
CA ARG A 131 -40.90 -0.28 1.03
C ARG A 131 -39.70 0.52 1.45
N ARG A 132 -38.58 0.39 0.71
CA ARG A 132 -37.31 1.05 0.97
C ARG A 132 -37.00 2.19 -0.02
N ASP A 133 -37.19 1.98 -1.31
CA ASP A 133 -36.77 2.90 -2.39
C ASP A 133 -35.29 3.33 -2.25
N ALA A 134 -34.46 2.50 -1.64
CA ALA A 134 -33.07 2.83 -1.32
C ALA A 134 -32.20 2.98 -2.56
N PHE A 135 -32.55 2.33 -3.67
CA PHE A 135 -31.88 2.50 -4.96
C PHE A 135 -31.96 3.93 -5.46
N CYS A 136 -33.15 4.56 -5.49
CA CYS A 136 -33.24 5.96 -5.89
C CYS A 136 -32.63 6.91 -4.85
N GLY A 137 -32.70 6.56 -3.57
CA GLY A 137 -32.00 7.29 -2.50
C GLY A 137 -30.48 7.31 -2.72
N LYS A 138 -29.88 6.18 -3.10
CA LYS A 138 -28.45 6.11 -3.43
C LYS A 138 -28.07 7.02 -4.59
N LEU A 139 -28.85 7.02 -5.67
CA LEU A 139 -28.62 7.93 -6.80
C LEU A 139 -28.65 9.40 -6.36
N SER A 140 -29.62 9.78 -5.49
CA SER A 140 -29.72 11.14 -4.95
C SER A 140 -28.51 11.51 -4.08
N VAL A 141 -28.09 10.63 -3.19
CA VAL A 141 -26.92 10.84 -2.33
C VAL A 141 -25.66 10.96 -3.19
N CYS A 142 -25.42 10.03 -4.11
CA CYS A 142 -24.25 10.06 -4.99
C CYS A 142 -24.22 11.33 -5.88
N ASN A 143 -25.37 11.77 -6.40
CA ASN A 143 -25.49 13.02 -7.14
C ASN A 143 -25.04 14.22 -6.29
N ASN A 144 -25.49 14.30 -5.05
CA ASN A 144 -25.10 15.39 -4.16
C ASN A 144 -23.62 15.31 -3.77
N LEU A 145 -23.09 14.14 -3.45
CA LEU A 145 -21.66 13.98 -3.16
C LEU A 145 -20.81 14.48 -4.34
N TYR A 146 -21.19 14.11 -5.58
CA TYR A 146 -20.53 14.59 -6.78
C TYR A 146 -20.55 16.13 -6.89
N GLN A 147 -21.70 16.76 -6.66
CA GLN A 147 -21.84 18.22 -6.74
C GLN A 147 -21.05 18.95 -5.65
N TYR A 148 -20.87 18.34 -4.49
CA TYR A 148 -20.05 18.89 -3.39
C TYR A 148 -18.55 18.56 -3.55
N GLY A 149 -18.16 17.83 -4.60
CA GLY A 149 -16.77 17.43 -4.83
C GLY A 149 -16.26 16.42 -3.80
N ILE A 150 -17.14 15.65 -3.18
CA ILE A 150 -16.79 14.59 -2.22
C ILE A 150 -16.67 13.28 -2.98
N PRO A 151 -15.46 12.73 -3.16
CA PRO A 151 -15.28 11.45 -3.82
C PRO A 151 -15.88 10.32 -2.99
N PHE A 152 -16.44 9.32 -3.67
CA PHE A 152 -17.04 8.15 -3.03
C PHE A 152 -16.79 6.87 -3.81
N THR A 153 -16.81 5.76 -3.11
CA THR A 153 -16.77 4.39 -3.64
C THR A 153 -18.19 3.83 -3.64
N ASP A 154 -18.55 3.16 -4.71
CA ASP A 154 -19.83 2.45 -4.84
C ASP A 154 -19.66 0.98 -4.44
N THR A 155 -20.75 0.34 -3.98
CA THR A 155 -20.82 -1.11 -3.85
C THR A 155 -20.89 -1.76 -5.23
N ARG A 156 -20.39 -3.01 -5.36
CA ARG A 156 -20.40 -3.76 -6.63
C ARG A 156 -21.81 -3.87 -7.22
N ASP A 157 -22.76 -4.23 -6.38
CA ASP A 157 -24.20 -4.21 -6.73
C ASP A 157 -24.78 -2.88 -6.28
N HIS A 158 -25.65 -2.25 -7.10
CA HIS A 158 -26.21 -0.94 -6.71
C HIS A 158 -27.06 -1.00 -5.45
N THR A 159 -27.68 -2.14 -5.15
CA THR A 159 -28.32 -2.43 -3.87
C THR A 159 -27.91 -3.82 -3.42
N CYS A 160 -27.61 -3.98 -2.15
CA CYS A 160 -27.28 -5.27 -1.56
C CYS A 160 -27.77 -5.34 -0.12
N ASP A 161 -28.05 -6.54 0.36
CA ASP A 161 -28.38 -6.75 1.76
C ASP A 161 -27.12 -6.60 2.61
N ILE A 162 -27.25 -5.99 3.80
CA ILE A 162 -26.13 -5.76 4.72
C ILE A 162 -25.49 -7.09 5.16
N GLU A 163 -26.30 -8.14 5.33
CA GLU A 163 -25.83 -9.45 5.76
C GLU A 163 -25.15 -10.27 4.64
N SER A 164 -25.24 -9.82 3.38
CA SER A 164 -24.74 -10.57 2.23
C SER A 164 -23.20 -10.70 2.20
N ASP A 165 -22.71 -11.76 1.56
CA ASP A 165 -21.27 -11.95 1.26
C ASP A 165 -20.78 -10.90 0.28
N ALA A 166 -21.62 -10.42 -0.63
CA ALA A 166 -21.30 -9.34 -1.56
C ALA A 166 -20.91 -8.07 -0.80
N PHE A 167 -21.71 -7.67 0.19
CA PHE A 167 -21.37 -6.50 1.01
C PHE A 167 -20.14 -6.75 1.91
N SER A 168 -19.92 -7.96 2.38
CA SER A 168 -18.69 -8.32 3.10
C SER A 168 -17.45 -8.11 2.22
N ALA A 169 -17.54 -8.51 0.94
CA ALA A 169 -16.46 -8.29 -0.04
C ALA A 169 -16.26 -6.80 -0.38
N ASP A 170 -17.34 -6.01 -0.45
CA ASP A 170 -17.27 -4.57 -0.65
C ASP A 170 -16.63 -3.86 0.55
N LEU A 171 -16.92 -4.29 1.78
CA LEU A 171 -16.28 -3.77 3.00
C LEU A 171 -14.78 -4.10 3.05
N ASP A 172 -14.37 -5.32 2.67
CA ASP A 172 -12.95 -5.67 2.57
C ASP A 172 -12.23 -4.83 1.52
N PHE A 173 -12.80 -4.74 0.32
CA PHE A 173 -12.27 -3.88 -0.74
C PHE A 173 -12.11 -2.43 -0.26
N PHE A 174 -13.14 -1.88 0.36
CA PHE A 174 -13.13 -0.50 0.86
C PHE A 174 -12.12 -0.29 2.00
N ALA A 175 -12.01 -1.25 2.92
CA ALA A 175 -11.01 -1.20 3.98
C ALA A 175 -9.58 -1.15 3.41
N ARG A 176 -9.32 -1.91 2.35
CA ARG A 176 -8.03 -1.90 1.63
C ARG A 176 -7.80 -0.54 0.95
N VAL A 177 -8.82 0.05 0.33
CA VAL A 177 -8.74 1.43 -0.21
C VAL A 177 -8.41 2.43 0.88
N CYS A 178 -9.07 2.36 2.03
CA CYS A 178 -8.80 3.23 3.18
C CYS A 178 -7.35 3.10 3.67
N ARG A 179 -6.83 1.87 3.75
CA ARG A 179 -5.41 1.63 4.13
C ARG A 179 -4.44 2.30 3.17
N VAL A 180 -4.65 2.16 1.84
CA VAL A 180 -3.80 2.80 0.83
C VAL A 180 -3.83 4.31 0.97
N VAL A 181 -5.02 4.92 1.01
CA VAL A 181 -5.18 6.39 1.08
C VAL A 181 -4.55 6.94 2.35
N ARG A 182 -4.87 6.35 3.52
CA ARG A 182 -4.31 6.79 4.80
C ARG A 182 -2.81 6.59 4.87
N GLY A 183 -2.33 5.41 4.45
CA GLY A 183 -0.91 5.06 4.51
C GLY A 183 -0.07 5.99 3.63
N LEU A 184 -0.48 6.24 2.39
CA LEU A 184 0.28 7.11 1.48
C LEU A 184 0.23 8.58 1.88
N ARG A 185 -0.89 9.10 2.37
CA ARG A 185 -0.99 10.50 2.85
C ARG A 185 -0.17 10.82 4.09
N ARG A 186 0.39 9.82 4.76
CA ARG A 186 1.18 9.98 5.99
C ARG A 186 2.52 9.27 5.90
N ALA A 187 2.88 8.75 4.72
CA ALA A 187 4.08 7.94 4.52
C ALA A 187 5.36 8.71 4.84
N ARG A 188 6.28 8.04 5.51
CA ARG A 188 7.62 8.52 5.83
C ARG A 188 8.65 7.59 5.19
N ILE A 189 9.39 8.10 4.22
CA ILE A 189 10.31 7.30 3.39
C ILE A 189 11.75 7.67 3.71
N GLY A 190 12.52 6.69 4.16
CA GLY A 190 13.96 6.88 4.40
C GLY A 190 14.75 6.92 3.09
N ALA A 191 15.63 7.90 2.93
CA ALA A 191 16.58 7.96 1.83
C ALA A 191 18.00 7.81 2.40
N ILE A 192 18.60 6.61 2.24
CA ILE A 192 19.90 6.27 2.81
C ILE A 192 21.01 6.44 1.75
N GLY A 193 21.81 7.47 1.92
CA GLY A 193 22.85 7.83 0.98
C GLY A 193 22.36 8.69 -0.19
N ALA A 194 23.13 8.74 -1.26
CA ALA A 194 22.85 9.51 -2.44
C ALA A 194 22.58 8.62 -3.65
N ARG A 195 21.68 9.04 -4.51
CA ARG A 195 21.49 8.43 -5.83
C ARG A 195 22.82 8.40 -6.60
N PRO A 196 23.22 7.29 -7.22
CA PRO A 196 24.39 7.28 -8.10
C PRO A 196 24.28 8.33 -9.21
N ALA A 197 25.36 9.07 -9.49
CA ALA A 197 25.34 10.22 -10.40
C ALA A 197 24.80 9.87 -11.81
N ALA A 198 25.20 8.71 -12.35
CA ALA A 198 24.79 8.25 -13.66
C ALA A 198 23.33 7.77 -13.71
N PHE A 199 22.71 7.51 -12.55
CA PHE A 199 21.37 6.90 -12.46
C PHE A 199 20.28 7.97 -12.37
N GLN A 200 20.21 8.83 -13.41
CA GLN A 200 19.28 9.97 -13.44
C GLN A 200 17.81 9.56 -13.50
N THR A 201 17.52 8.33 -13.92
CA THR A 201 16.17 7.81 -14.08
C THR A 201 15.38 7.80 -12.77
N VAL A 202 16.01 7.65 -11.61
CA VAL A 202 15.36 7.61 -10.28
C VAL A 202 15.28 8.97 -9.57
N ARG A 203 15.44 10.09 -10.32
CA ARG A 203 15.19 11.43 -9.76
C ARG A 203 13.73 11.60 -9.42
N PHE A 204 13.46 12.33 -8.35
CA PHE A 204 12.10 12.62 -7.90
C PHE A 204 11.98 14.06 -7.38
N SER A 205 10.77 14.58 -7.29
CA SER A 205 10.45 15.85 -6.65
C SER A 205 9.99 15.62 -5.22
N GLU A 206 10.85 15.93 -4.25
CA GLU A 206 10.51 15.84 -2.84
C GLU A 206 9.33 16.75 -2.47
N LYS A 207 9.18 17.92 -3.14
CA LYS A 207 8.10 18.86 -2.89
C LYS A 207 6.74 18.32 -3.38
N LEU A 208 6.69 17.67 -4.54
CA LEU A 208 5.46 17.00 -5.01
C LEU A 208 5.06 15.85 -4.09
N LEU A 209 6.03 15.10 -3.55
CA LEU A 209 5.75 14.08 -2.54
C LEU A 209 5.17 14.70 -1.26
N GLN A 210 5.78 15.77 -0.77
CA GLN A 210 5.31 16.49 0.42
C GLN A 210 3.89 17.04 0.24
N ASP A 211 3.57 17.59 -0.92
CA ASP A 211 2.21 18.08 -1.24
C ASP A 211 1.17 16.93 -1.22
N SER A 212 1.60 15.71 -1.48
CA SER A 212 0.77 14.49 -1.37
C SER A 212 0.77 13.88 0.04
N GLY A 213 1.46 14.49 1.01
CA GLY A 213 1.54 14.02 2.40
C GLY A 213 2.71 13.04 2.66
N ILE A 214 3.55 12.77 1.66
CA ILE A 214 4.70 11.86 1.77
C ILE A 214 5.94 12.63 2.20
N THR A 215 6.52 12.26 3.35
CA THR A 215 7.74 12.88 3.87
C THR A 215 8.96 12.03 3.55
N VAL A 216 10.00 12.64 2.98
CA VAL A 216 11.30 11.98 2.76
C VAL A 216 12.26 12.37 3.88
N VAL A 217 12.93 11.37 4.45
CA VAL A 217 13.90 11.55 5.54
C VAL A 217 15.28 11.07 5.08
N PRO A 218 16.20 11.97 4.73
CA PRO A 218 17.52 11.58 4.26
C PRO A 218 18.49 11.29 5.42
N VAL A 219 19.45 10.40 5.18
CA VAL A 219 20.64 10.19 6.02
C VAL A 219 21.87 9.96 5.15
N ASP A 220 23.01 10.48 5.57
CA ASP A 220 24.27 10.23 4.89
C ASP A 220 24.69 8.76 5.07
N LEU A 221 25.13 8.12 3.97
CA LEU A 221 25.58 6.73 4.02
C LEU A 221 26.76 6.52 4.97
N SER A 222 27.62 7.54 5.14
CA SER A 222 28.77 7.48 6.07
C SER A 222 28.35 7.37 7.54
N GLU A 223 27.19 7.94 7.91
CA GLU A 223 26.63 7.78 9.25
C GLU A 223 26.21 6.33 9.50
N ILE A 224 25.48 5.72 8.57
CA ILE A 224 25.07 4.31 8.67
C ILE A 224 26.29 3.39 8.73
N ILE A 225 27.28 3.59 7.86
CA ILE A 225 28.52 2.81 7.85
C ILE A 225 29.30 3.03 9.15
N GLY A 226 29.40 4.27 9.63
CA GLY A 226 30.10 4.61 10.88
C GLY A 226 29.46 3.91 12.10
N ARG A 227 28.15 3.99 12.23
CA ARG A 227 27.37 3.27 13.27
C ARG A 227 27.58 1.75 13.18
N ALA A 228 27.52 1.17 11.97
CA ALA A 228 27.71 -0.26 11.78
C ALA A 228 29.13 -0.74 12.18
N ARG A 229 30.17 0.05 11.90
CA ARG A 229 31.54 -0.27 12.32
C ARG A 229 31.75 -0.24 13.84
N GLN A 230 31.03 0.66 14.54
CA GLN A 230 31.13 0.84 15.97
C GLN A 230 30.36 -0.20 16.78
N LEU A 231 29.40 -0.91 16.17
CA LEU A 231 28.66 -1.97 16.87
C LEU A 231 29.62 -3.07 17.36
N ASP A 232 29.43 -3.49 18.61
CA ASP A 232 30.13 -4.65 19.17
C ASP A 232 29.63 -5.93 18.47
N ASP A 233 30.56 -6.75 18.00
CA ASP A 233 30.28 -8.03 17.35
C ASP A 233 29.46 -8.98 18.24
N ARG A 234 29.60 -8.85 19.56
CA ARG A 234 28.91 -9.65 20.59
C ARG A 234 27.60 -9.01 21.06
N ALA A 235 27.24 -7.83 20.56
CA ALA A 235 25.99 -7.20 20.92
C ALA A 235 24.81 -8.13 20.66
N LYS A 236 23.84 -8.17 21.59
CA LYS A 236 22.68 -9.06 21.50
C LYS A 236 21.91 -8.87 20.17
N SER A 237 21.73 -7.63 19.73
CA SER A 237 21.07 -7.31 18.46
C SER A 237 21.81 -7.89 17.26
N VAL A 238 23.15 -7.81 17.24
CA VAL A 238 23.99 -8.38 16.17
C VAL A 238 23.90 -9.91 16.17
N GLN A 239 23.95 -10.56 17.35
CA GLN A 239 23.86 -12.02 17.43
C GLN A 239 22.47 -12.53 17.03
N GLN A 240 21.42 -11.81 17.38
CA GLN A 240 20.05 -12.12 16.93
C GLN A 240 19.92 -11.97 15.41
N LYS A 241 20.47 -10.90 14.83
CA LYS A 241 20.47 -10.68 13.37
C LYS A 241 21.29 -11.74 12.63
N LEU A 242 22.42 -12.18 13.17
CA LEU A 242 23.18 -13.29 12.63
C LEU A 242 22.37 -14.59 12.59
N SER A 243 21.62 -14.86 13.67
CA SER A 243 20.72 -16.01 13.71
C SER A 243 19.59 -15.88 12.67
N GLU A 244 18.97 -14.69 12.56
CA GLU A 244 17.96 -14.38 11.54
C GLU A 244 18.49 -14.67 10.13
N ILE A 245 19.66 -14.15 9.76
CA ILE A 245 20.28 -14.33 8.45
C ILE A 245 20.54 -15.81 8.14
N ARG A 246 21.04 -16.58 9.11
CA ARG A 246 21.33 -18.01 8.92
C ARG A 246 20.07 -18.88 8.69
N HIS A 247 18.91 -18.43 9.16
CA HIS A 247 17.63 -19.09 8.95
C HIS A 247 16.85 -18.54 7.75
N TYR A 248 17.34 -17.44 7.18
CA TYR A 248 16.64 -16.76 6.09
C TYR A 248 16.81 -17.43 4.74
N GLY A 249 17.99 -17.99 4.46
CA GLY A 249 18.30 -18.68 3.22
C GLY A 249 19.57 -19.49 3.32
N THR A 250 19.90 -20.20 2.25
CA THR A 250 21.12 -20.99 2.17
C THR A 250 22.33 -20.09 1.92
N ILE A 251 23.34 -20.18 2.78
CA ILE A 251 24.62 -19.48 2.62
C ILE A 251 25.65 -20.51 2.19
N PRO A 252 26.29 -20.38 1.02
CA PRO A 252 27.33 -21.30 0.58
C PRO A 252 28.54 -21.34 1.52
N ASP A 253 29.15 -22.50 1.71
CA ASP A 253 30.32 -22.71 2.60
C ASP A 253 31.53 -21.83 2.26
N ARG A 254 31.65 -21.38 1.01
CA ARG A 254 32.72 -20.46 0.56
C ARG A 254 32.63 -19.05 1.13
N ILE A 255 31.50 -18.69 1.71
CA ILE A 255 31.26 -17.33 2.24
C ILE A 255 32.01 -17.18 3.56
N ASP A 256 32.87 -16.14 3.65
CA ASP A 256 33.56 -15.79 4.88
C ASP A 256 32.53 -15.39 5.98
N PRO A 257 32.57 -16.02 7.16
CA PRO A 257 31.72 -15.64 8.29
C PRO A 257 31.79 -14.15 8.67
N GLN A 258 32.92 -13.49 8.41
CA GLN A 258 33.09 -12.07 8.64
C GLN A 258 32.20 -11.22 7.73
N ASN A 259 31.91 -11.68 6.50
CA ASN A 259 30.98 -11.00 5.61
C ASN A 259 29.53 -11.09 6.13
N VAL A 260 29.15 -12.25 6.68
CA VAL A 260 27.82 -12.44 7.32
C VAL A 260 27.70 -11.53 8.55
N LEU A 261 28.77 -11.40 9.35
CA LEU A 261 28.79 -10.49 10.50
C LEU A 261 28.64 -9.02 10.09
N LYS A 262 29.39 -8.57 9.07
CA LYS A 262 29.25 -7.21 8.52
C LYS A 262 27.80 -6.94 8.09
N GLN A 263 27.20 -7.88 7.38
CA GLN A 263 25.82 -7.79 6.92
C GLN A 263 24.83 -7.69 8.09
N ALA A 264 25.04 -8.47 9.15
CA ALA A 264 24.23 -8.40 10.35
C ALA A 264 24.31 -7.01 11.03
N LYS A 265 25.53 -6.47 11.17
CA LYS A 265 25.74 -5.13 11.75
C LYS A 265 25.09 -4.02 10.92
N LEU A 266 25.23 -4.08 9.59
CA LEU A 266 24.58 -3.13 8.68
C LEU A 266 23.05 -3.19 8.82
N SER A 267 22.48 -4.40 8.81
CA SER A 267 21.04 -4.60 8.94
C SER A 267 20.49 -4.09 10.28
N VAL A 268 21.23 -4.30 11.39
CA VAL A 268 20.84 -3.76 12.71
C VAL A 268 20.76 -2.24 12.67
N VAL A 269 21.79 -1.58 12.15
CA VAL A 269 21.83 -0.11 12.13
C VAL A 269 20.72 0.48 11.26
N ILE A 270 20.42 -0.14 10.12
CA ILE A 270 19.35 0.32 9.26
C ILE A 270 17.99 0.11 9.94
N ASP A 271 17.73 -1.05 10.55
CA ASP A 271 16.51 -1.34 11.31
C ASP A 271 16.31 -0.32 12.47
N ASP A 272 17.39 -0.02 13.22
CA ASP A 272 17.35 0.95 14.32
C ASP A 272 17.05 2.35 13.80
N TRP A 273 17.73 2.80 12.74
CA TRP A 273 17.52 4.12 12.14
C TRP A 273 16.10 4.27 11.58
N MET A 274 15.56 3.22 10.92
CA MET A 274 14.19 3.18 10.45
C MET A 274 13.18 3.32 11.61
N THR A 275 13.49 2.72 12.75
CA THR A 275 12.63 2.76 13.94
C THR A 275 12.72 4.10 14.65
N GLU A 276 13.94 4.63 14.85
CA GLU A 276 14.21 5.93 15.47
C GLU A 276 13.50 7.08 14.76
N ASN A 277 13.33 6.97 13.43
CA ASN A 277 12.72 7.99 12.58
C ASN A 277 11.26 7.68 12.16
N GLU A 278 10.66 6.61 12.69
CA GLU A 278 9.27 6.20 12.40
C GLU A 278 9.04 6.04 10.88
N LEU A 279 9.96 5.35 10.19
CA LEU A 279 9.92 5.21 8.73
C LEU A 279 9.11 3.98 8.30
N ASP A 280 8.35 4.15 7.24
CA ASP A 280 7.44 3.18 6.68
C ASP A 280 8.06 2.35 5.57
N ALA A 281 8.95 2.95 4.81
CA ALA A 281 9.73 2.33 3.74
C ALA A 281 11.06 3.05 3.59
N SER A 282 11.97 2.49 2.81
CA SER A 282 13.27 3.15 2.53
C SER A 282 13.74 2.93 1.10
N ALA A 283 14.73 3.75 0.72
CA ALA A 283 15.49 3.60 -0.50
C ALA A 283 16.98 3.73 -0.18
N ILE A 284 17.80 2.77 -0.63
CA ILE A 284 19.19 2.66 -0.18
C ILE A 284 20.16 2.77 -1.34
N GLN A 285 21.25 3.54 -1.15
CA GLN A 285 22.40 3.55 -2.05
C GLN A 285 23.12 2.19 -2.00
N CYS A 286 22.83 1.31 -2.97
CA CYS A 286 23.28 -0.06 -2.98
C CYS A 286 24.60 -0.31 -3.72
N TRP A 287 25.14 0.69 -4.48
CA TRP A 287 26.43 0.63 -5.20
C TRP A 287 26.97 2.04 -5.46
N THR A 288 28.27 2.28 -5.51
CA THR A 288 29.41 1.38 -5.25
C THR A 288 30.04 1.68 -3.88
N SER A 289 29.50 2.67 -3.19
CA SER A 289 30.07 3.22 -1.95
C SER A 289 30.00 2.23 -0.78
N VAL A 290 28.93 1.46 -0.69
CA VAL A 290 28.77 0.44 0.36
C VAL A 290 29.83 -0.66 0.22
N GLN A 291 30.11 -1.14 -1.00
CA GLN A 291 31.12 -2.14 -1.27
C GLN A 291 32.54 -1.61 -0.96
N ASN A 292 32.85 -0.42 -1.46
CA ASN A 292 34.18 0.16 -1.31
C ASN A 292 34.49 0.58 0.13
N ASN A 293 33.54 1.12 0.85
CA ASN A 293 33.74 1.71 2.17
C ASN A 293 33.35 0.80 3.33
N TYR A 294 32.50 -0.22 3.11
CA TYR A 294 32.08 -1.13 4.18
C TYR A 294 32.36 -2.60 3.87
N GLY A 295 32.25 -3.00 2.61
CA GLY A 295 32.59 -4.34 2.13
C GLY A 295 31.45 -5.35 2.25
N CYS A 296 30.25 -4.97 1.85
CA CYS A 296 29.11 -5.87 1.60
C CYS A 296 28.12 -5.24 0.61
N ALA A 297 27.11 -5.99 0.18
CA ALA A 297 25.96 -5.49 -0.57
C ALA A 297 24.84 -5.09 0.40
N ALA A 298 23.94 -4.18 0.01
CA ALA A 298 22.82 -3.75 0.85
C ALA A 298 21.55 -4.63 0.66
N CYS A 299 21.54 -5.48 -0.36
CA CYS A 299 20.34 -6.20 -0.82
C CYS A 299 19.69 -7.08 0.26
N LEU A 300 20.50 -7.82 1.06
CA LEU A 300 19.97 -8.65 2.14
C LEU A 300 19.28 -7.81 3.22
N SER A 301 19.84 -6.64 3.58
CA SER A 301 19.20 -5.74 4.55
C SER A 301 17.84 -5.28 4.04
N MET A 302 17.71 -4.94 2.76
CA MET A 302 16.46 -4.56 2.12
C MET A 302 15.46 -5.71 2.09
N SER A 303 15.92 -6.92 1.76
CA SER A 303 15.09 -8.13 1.75
C SER A 303 14.52 -8.45 3.13
N LEU A 304 15.36 -8.42 4.18
CA LEU A 304 14.94 -8.64 5.58
C LEU A 304 13.97 -7.57 6.09
N MET A 305 14.13 -6.30 5.68
CA MET A 305 13.17 -5.25 6.00
C MET A 305 11.83 -5.48 5.31
N GLY A 306 11.85 -5.92 4.05
CA GLY A 306 10.64 -6.26 3.30
C GLY A 306 9.79 -7.30 4.03
N GLU A 307 10.41 -8.37 4.58
CA GLU A 307 9.72 -9.38 5.39
C GLU A 307 9.04 -8.80 6.64
N LYS A 308 9.54 -7.69 7.15
CA LYS A 308 8.98 -6.96 8.29
C LYS A 308 7.98 -5.89 7.86
N HIS A 309 7.44 -5.98 6.66
CA HIS A 309 6.53 -4.99 6.08
C HIS A 309 7.11 -3.57 6.00
N LYS A 310 8.42 -3.45 5.89
CA LYS A 310 9.14 -2.20 5.64
C LYS A 310 9.85 -2.29 4.28
N PRO A 311 9.14 -2.11 3.16
CA PRO A 311 9.71 -2.28 1.83
C PRO A 311 10.89 -1.33 1.59
N SER A 312 11.88 -1.79 0.83
CA SER A 312 13.09 -1.04 0.58
C SER A 312 13.55 -1.17 -0.88
N ALA A 313 13.71 -0.04 -1.55
CA ALA A 313 14.12 0.05 -2.94
C ALA A 313 15.63 0.28 -3.08
N CYS A 314 16.21 -0.20 -4.20
CA CYS A 314 17.60 0.05 -4.56
C CYS A 314 17.82 1.47 -5.11
N GLU A 315 19.08 1.87 -5.26
CA GLU A 315 19.58 3.08 -5.95
C GLU A 315 19.03 4.42 -5.42
N VAL A 316 18.53 4.41 -4.18
CA VAL A 316 17.81 5.54 -3.56
C VAL A 316 16.56 5.92 -4.39
N ASP A 317 15.89 4.92 -4.97
CA ASP A 317 14.64 5.14 -5.68
C ASP A 317 13.48 5.31 -4.70
N VAL A 318 13.33 6.53 -4.20
CA VAL A 318 12.31 6.90 -3.21
C VAL A 318 10.90 6.65 -3.73
N VAL A 319 10.60 6.99 -4.99
CA VAL A 319 9.28 6.75 -5.58
C VAL A 319 9.03 5.26 -5.87
N GLY A 320 10.11 4.48 -6.05
CA GLY A 320 10.06 3.02 -6.06
C GLY A 320 9.64 2.45 -4.70
N ALA A 321 10.22 2.97 -3.61
CA ALA A 321 9.85 2.59 -2.25
C ALA A 321 8.38 2.94 -1.93
N VAL A 322 7.88 4.11 -2.38
CA VAL A 322 6.45 4.47 -2.30
C VAL A 322 5.59 3.49 -3.09
N SER A 323 6.04 3.07 -4.27
CA SER A 323 5.32 2.10 -5.12
C SER A 323 5.20 0.73 -4.43
N MET A 324 6.29 0.26 -3.81
CA MET A 324 6.26 -0.97 -3.01
C MET A 324 5.32 -0.83 -1.81
N LEU A 325 5.37 0.30 -1.10
CA LEU A 325 4.48 0.58 0.03
C LEU A 325 3.01 0.57 -0.39
N ALA A 326 2.67 1.16 -1.53
CA ALA A 326 1.30 1.15 -2.06
C ALA A 326 0.77 -0.27 -2.30
N LEU A 327 1.61 -1.14 -2.91
CA LEU A 327 1.27 -2.55 -3.10
C LEU A 327 1.09 -3.31 -1.78
N LEU A 328 1.97 -3.09 -0.81
CA LEU A 328 1.86 -3.69 0.52
C LEU A 328 0.54 -3.30 1.20
N LEU A 329 0.20 -2.00 1.20
CA LEU A 329 -1.05 -1.49 1.79
C LEU A 329 -2.31 -2.03 1.09
N ALA A 330 -2.25 -2.17 -0.24
CA ALA A 330 -3.37 -2.67 -1.03
C ALA A 330 -3.58 -4.19 -0.88
N SER A 331 -2.52 -4.95 -0.74
CA SER A 331 -2.57 -6.42 -0.81
C SER A 331 -2.39 -7.12 0.54
N GLY A 332 -1.70 -6.49 1.50
CA GLY A 332 -1.16 -7.17 2.69
C GLY A 332 -0.01 -8.13 2.37
N GLN A 333 0.43 -8.20 1.10
CA GLN A 333 1.49 -9.08 0.64
C GLN A 333 2.79 -8.30 0.44
N VAL A 334 3.90 -8.89 0.84
CA VAL A 334 5.23 -8.30 0.67
C VAL A 334 5.56 -8.15 -0.82
N PRO A 335 5.90 -6.95 -1.31
CA PRO A 335 6.25 -6.72 -2.71
C PRO A 335 7.74 -6.95 -2.99
N GLY A 336 8.06 -7.26 -4.25
CA GLY A 336 9.41 -7.18 -4.81
C GLY A 336 9.63 -5.89 -5.59
N PHE A 337 10.91 -5.55 -5.81
CA PHE A 337 11.33 -4.40 -6.61
C PHE A 337 12.22 -4.88 -7.75
N LEU A 338 11.75 -4.71 -8.99
CA LEU A 338 12.29 -5.35 -10.20
C LEU A 338 12.58 -4.32 -11.28
N ASP A 339 13.37 -4.74 -12.28
CA ASP A 339 13.55 -4.03 -13.54
C ASP A 339 12.68 -4.64 -14.64
N TRP A 340 12.14 -3.84 -15.52
CA TRP A 340 11.73 -4.28 -16.85
C TRP A 340 13.01 -4.55 -17.63
N ASN A 341 13.52 -5.81 -17.58
CA ASN A 341 14.90 -6.09 -17.92
C ASN A 341 15.08 -6.62 -19.34
N ASN A 342 14.38 -7.71 -19.70
CA ASN A 342 14.55 -8.36 -20.99
C ASN A 342 13.23 -8.85 -21.58
N ASN A 343 13.16 -8.88 -22.92
CA ASN A 343 12.18 -9.74 -23.59
C ASN A 343 12.48 -11.22 -23.28
N TYR A 344 11.46 -12.05 -23.36
CA TYR A 344 11.60 -13.49 -23.20
C TYR A 344 11.50 -14.19 -24.56
N ALA A 345 12.65 -14.45 -25.17
CA ALA A 345 12.75 -14.94 -26.56
C ALA A 345 11.85 -14.11 -27.51
N ASP A 346 11.06 -14.78 -28.37
CA ASP A 346 10.16 -14.15 -29.32
C ASP A 346 8.70 -14.07 -28.80
N LYS A 347 8.45 -14.31 -27.49
CA LYS A 347 7.11 -14.23 -26.91
C LYS A 347 6.71 -12.77 -26.70
N ALA A 348 5.65 -12.36 -27.39
CA ALA A 348 5.21 -10.96 -27.41
C ALA A 348 4.60 -10.45 -26.12
N ASP A 349 4.12 -11.37 -25.26
CA ASP A 349 3.41 -11.10 -23.99
C ASP A 349 4.24 -11.44 -22.76
N THR A 350 5.49 -11.92 -22.94
CA THR A 350 6.32 -12.42 -21.85
C THR A 350 7.63 -11.66 -21.77
N CYS A 351 8.04 -11.29 -20.56
CA CYS A 351 9.32 -10.65 -20.28
C CYS A 351 10.00 -11.25 -19.05
N ALA A 352 11.33 -11.10 -18.99
CA ALA A 352 12.07 -11.34 -17.76
C ALA A 352 12.22 -10.02 -16.99
N CYS A 353 11.85 -10.06 -15.71
CA CYS A 353 12.04 -8.96 -14.77
C CYS A 353 13.00 -9.42 -13.69
N THR A 354 14.11 -8.74 -13.56
CA THR A 354 15.20 -9.18 -12.66
C THR A 354 15.64 -8.01 -11.79
N HIS A 355 16.41 -8.31 -10.77
CA HIS A 355 17.17 -7.32 -10.01
C HIS A 355 18.38 -7.97 -9.35
N CYS A 356 19.33 -7.18 -8.85
CA CYS A 356 20.58 -7.61 -8.28
C CYS A 356 20.63 -8.42 -6.98
N SER A 357 19.82 -8.63 -6.08
CA SER A 357 18.45 -8.81 -5.75
C SER A 357 18.21 -8.48 -4.27
N ASN A 358 17.24 -7.66 -4.04
CA ASN A 358 16.73 -7.30 -2.72
C ASN A 358 15.36 -7.95 -2.42
N PHE A 359 14.99 -9.00 -3.17
CA PHE A 359 13.65 -9.59 -3.06
C PHE A 359 13.46 -10.24 -1.70
N PRO A 360 12.36 -9.94 -1.00
CA PRO A 360 11.98 -10.69 0.19
C PRO A 360 11.71 -12.17 -0.15
N ARG A 361 12.05 -13.06 0.78
CA ARG A 361 11.84 -14.51 0.62
C ARG A 361 10.37 -14.87 0.38
N SER A 362 9.45 -14.20 1.11
CA SER A 362 8.00 -14.40 0.92
C SER A 362 7.52 -13.96 -0.46
N PHE A 363 8.11 -12.90 -1.04
CA PHE A 363 7.86 -12.51 -2.41
C PHE A 363 8.38 -13.55 -3.40
N MET A 364 9.56 -14.14 -3.16
CA MET A 364 10.04 -15.25 -4.00
C MET A 364 9.09 -16.46 -3.95
N GLY A 365 8.51 -16.74 -2.79
CA GLY A 365 7.66 -17.91 -2.57
C GLY A 365 8.41 -19.25 -2.68
N ARG A 366 9.74 -19.21 -2.55
CA ARG A 366 10.67 -20.34 -2.63
C ARG A 366 11.85 -20.14 -1.69
N GLU A 367 12.65 -21.18 -1.49
CA GLU A 367 13.94 -21.06 -0.81
C GLU A 367 14.88 -20.15 -1.61
N VAL A 368 15.72 -19.40 -0.89
CA VAL A 368 16.63 -18.42 -1.46
C VAL A 368 18.09 -18.75 -1.10
N GLU A 369 19.02 -18.38 -1.97
CA GLU A 369 20.45 -18.39 -1.68
C GLU A 369 20.91 -16.98 -1.31
N ILE A 370 21.76 -16.87 -0.30
CA ILE A 370 22.38 -15.59 0.10
C ILE A 370 23.87 -15.69 -0.27
N ALA A 371 24.26 -14.97 -1.30
CA ALA A 371 25.62 -15.07 -1.85
C ALA A 371 26.18 -13.69 -2.24
N GLU A 372 27.27 -13.71 -2.98
CA GLU A 372 27.87 -12.50 -3.55
C GLU A 372 27.03 -12.00 -4.74
N LEU A 373 27.00 -10.70 -4.92
CA LEU A 373 26.45 -10.04 -6.11
C LEU A 373 27.50 -10.07 -7.23
N ASP A 374 27.32 -10.99 -8.19
CA ASP A 374 28.36 -11.29 -9.19
C ASP A 374 28.64 -10.12 -10.12
N ILE A 375 27.62 -9.39 -10.59
CA ILE A 375 27.78 -8.26 -11.51
C ILE A 375 28.69 -7.15 -10.97
N LEU A 376 28.67 -6.90 -9.67
CA LEU A 376 29.57 -5.94 -9.02
C LEU A 376 30.87 -6.62 -8.53
N GLY A 377 30.79 -7.90 -8.24
CA GLY A 377 31.90 -8.67 -7.70
C GLY A 377 33.11 -8.75 -8.62
N GLU A 378 32.91 -8.73 -9.93
CA GLU A 378 33.99 -8.72 -10.91
C GLU A 378 34.83 -7.44 -10.85
N SER A 379 34.21 -6.29 -10.63
CA SER A 379 34.91 -5.00 -10.62
C SER A 379 35.31 -4.53 -9.21
N LEU A 380 34.52 -4.85 -8.16
CA LEU A 380 34.74 -4.38 -6.79
C LEU A 380 35.34 -5.45 -5.86
N GLY A 381 35.48 -6.69 -6.38
CA GLY A 381 35.91 -7.87 -5.63
C GLY A 381 34.77 -8.56 -4.91
N ARG A 382 34.58 -9.87 -5.18
CA ARG A 382 33.49 -10.70 -4.65
C ARG A 382 33.32 -10.61 -3.13
N LYS A 383 34.44 -10.60 -2.39
CA LYS A 383 34.44 -10.47 -0.91
C LYS A 383 33.76 -9.19 -0.38
N ASN A 384 33.63 -8.16 -1.21
CA ASN A 384 32.98 -6.89 -0.85
C ASN A 384 31.50 -6.84 -1.27
N CYS A 385 31.00 -7.89 -1.92
CA CYS A 385 29.68 -7.91 -2.55
C CYS A 385 28.75 -8.98 -1.97
N PHE A 386 29.04 -9.56 -0.80
CA PHE A 386 28.15 -10.50 -0.13
C PHE A 386 26.87 -9.80 0.35
N GLY A 387 25.72 -10.45 0.14
CA GLY A 387 24.40 -10.02 0.58
C GLY A 387 23.38 -9.88 -0.55
N ALA A 388 23.59 -10.52 -1.70
CA ALA A 388 22.53 -10.71 -2.69
C ALA A 388 21.61 -11.86 -2.28
N VAL A 389 20.30 -11.70 -2.46
CA VAL A 389 19.29 -12.73 -2.20
C VAL A 389 18.83 -13.30 -3.54
N LYS A 390 19.37 -14.46 -3.91
CA LYS A 390 19.21 -15.06 -5.23
C LYS A 390 18.10 -16.09 -5.28
N GLY A 391 17.41 -16.16 -6.41
CA GLY A 391 16.36 -17.15 -6.67
C GLY A 391 15.35 -16.71 -7.71
N HIS A 392 14.39 -17.59 -7.97
CA HIS A 392 13.30 -17.36 -8.90
C HIS A 392 11.99 -17.13 -8.16
N VAL A 393 11.21 -16.15 -8.61
CA VAL A 393 9.84 -15.92 -8.13
C VAL A 393 8.96 -17.08 -8.62
N ALA A 394 8.20 -17.69 -7.70
CA ALA A 394 7.28 -18.76 -8.02
C ALA A 394 6.10 -18.25 -8.86
N ALA A 395 5.60 -19.09 -9.77
CA ALA A 395 4.42 -18.80 -10.58
C ALA A 395 3.20 -18.41 -9.74
N GLY A 396 2.36 -17.57 -10.28
CA GLY A 396 1.13 -17.13 -9.64
C GLY A 396 0.65 -15.77 -10.12
N PRO A 397 -0.46 -15.26 -9.57
CA PRO A 397 -1.02 -13.96 -9.94
C PRO A 397 -0.05 -12.83 -9.62
N MET A 398 -0.13 -11.75 -10.40
CA MET A 398 0.75 -10.59 -10.27
C MET A 398 -0.03 -9.29 -10.41
N THR A 399 0.28 -8.33 -9.55
CA THR A 399 0.00 -6.91 -9.79
C THR A 399 1.31 -6.15 -9.87
N TYR A 400 1.48 -5.32 -10.88
CA TYR A 400 2.60 -4.40 -11.00
C TYR A 400 2.14 -2.96 -10.87
N PHE A 401 2.97 -2.13 -10.24
CA PHE A 401 2.66 -0.74 -9.97
C PHE A 401 3.94 0.11 -9.94
N ARG A 402 3.86 1.29 -10.51
CA ARG A 402 4.88 2.33 -10.38
C ARG A 402 4.24 3.70 -10.31
N MET A 403 4.66 4.50 -9.32
CA MET A 403 4.40 5.94 -9.31
C MET A 403 5.68 6.70 -9.65
N SER A 404 5.54 7.89 -10.18
CA SER A 404 6.64 8.80 -10.52
C SER A 404 6.22 10.25 -10.33
N THR A 405 7.17 11.14 -10.05
CA THR A 405 6.92 12.59 -10.10
C THR A 405 7.17 13.11 -11.51
N ASP A 406 6.27 13.92 -12.03
CA ASP A 406 6.43 14.63 -13.31
C ASP A 406 6.65 16.13 -13.07
N ASP A 407 7.91 16.53 -12.90
CA ASP A 407 8.28 17.91 -12.61
C ASP A 407 7.97 18.87 -13.78
N ARG A 408 7.82 18.34 -15.00
CA ARG A 408 7.44 19.15 -16.16
C ARG A 408 5.97 19.56 -16.11
N ARG A 409 5.12 18.73 -15.51
CA ARG A 409 3.68 18.97 -15.34
C ARG A 409 3.32 19.43 -13.93
N GLY A 410 4.22 19.25 -12.96
CA GLY A 410 3.94 19.52 -11.55
C GLY A 410 2.93 18.54 -10.95
N THR A 411 2.93 17.28 -11.38
CA THR A 411 1.97 16.25 -10.97
C THR A 411 2.67 14.96 -10.57
N ILE A 412 1.93 14.10 -9.89
CA ILE A 412 2.30 12.69 -9.71
C ILE A 412 1.55 11.87 -10.75
N LYS A 413 2.27 11.00 -11.43
CA LYS A 413 1.73 10.04 -12.38
C LYS A 413 2.04 8.62 -11.94
N ALA A 414 1.22 7.66 -12.39
CA ALA A 414 1.42 6.25 -12.08
C ALA A 414 0.95 5.35 -13.23
N TYR A 415 1.46 4.12 -13.28
CA TYR A 415 0.87 3.06 -14.06
C TYR A 415 0.63 1.82 -13.21
N LEU A 416 -0.35 1.04 -13.61
CA LEU A 416 -0.87 -0.10 -12.87
C LEU A 416 -1.39 -1.16 -13.84
N GLY A 417 -1.16 -2.42 -13.55
CA GLY A 417 -1.75 -3.52 -14.27
C GLY A 417 -1.60 -4.85 -13.56
N GLU A 418 -2.17 -5.88 -14.15
CA GLU A 418 -2.12 -7.26 -13.67
C GLU A 418 -1.56 -8.19 -14.72
N GLY A 419 -1.06 -9.31 -14.27
CA GLY A 419 -0.50 -10.38 -15.09
C GLY A 419 -0.25 -11.61 -14.23
N GLU A 420 0.73 -12.40 -14.62
CA GLU A 420 1.14 -13.55 -13.82
C GLU A 420 2.66 -13.75 -13.87
N PHE A 421 3.21 -14.24 -12.79
CA PHE A 421 4.53 -14.86 -12.77
C PHE A 421 4.42 -16.27 -13.32
N THR A 422 5.43 -16.69 -14.07
CA THR A 422 5.51 -18.04 -14.68
C THR A 422 6.73 -18.79 -14.17
N ASP A 423 6.72 -20.11 -14.27
CA ASP A 423 7.88 -20.97 -13.95
C ASP A 423 8.79 -21.20 -15.18
N GLU A 424 8.68 -20.36 -16.21
CA GLU A 424 9.54 -20.47 -17.38
C GLU A 424 11.01 -20.23 -17.00
N PRO A 425 11.94 -21.06 -17.49
CA PRO A 425 13.34 -20.99 -17.10
C PRO A 425 14.03 -19.74 -17.66
N PHE A 426 14.79 -19.07 -16.83
CA PHE A 426 15.65 -17.96 -17.22
C PHE A 426 16.93 -18.01 -16.41
N ASP A 427 18.05 -18.29 -17.07
CA ASP A 427 19.35 -18.46 -16.43
C ASP A 427 20.09 -17.14 -16.35
N MET A 428 19.94 -16.47 -15.20
CA MET A 428 20.60 -15.21 -14.88
C MET A 428 20.95 -15.16 -13.39
N ASP A 429 21.99 -14.44 -13.03
CA ASP A 429 22.34 -14.21 -11.62
C ASP A 429 21.41 -13.16 -10.97
N GLY A 430 21.03 -13.36 -9.70
CA GLY A 430 20.21 -12.45 -8.91
C GLY A 430 18.81 -12.94 -8.60
N GLY A 431 17.89 -12.02 -8.43
CA GLY A 431 16.46 -12.27 -8.29
C GLY A 431 15.78 -12.24 -9.64
N ILE A 432 15.03 -13.28 -9.97
CA ILE A 432 14.48 -13.51 -11.30
C ILE A 432 12.97 -13.72 -11.24
N ALA A 433 12.25 -13.03 -12.11
CA ALA A 433 10.85 -13.30 -12.39
C ALA A 433 10.62 -13.34 -13.90
N VAL A 434 9.91 -14.37 -14.39
CA VAL A 434 9.39 -14.37 -15.76
C VAL A 434 7.90 -14.04 -15.69
N CYS A 435 7.52 -12.98 -16.36
CA CYS A 435 6.20 -12.37 -16.26
C CYS A 435 5.45 -12.49 -17.58
N ARG A 436 4.17 -12.89 -17.53
CA ARG A 436 3.25 -12.82 -18.67
C ARG A 436 2.24 -11.71 -18.45
N ILE A 437 2.13 -10.80 -19.43
CA ILE A 437 1.29 -9.60 -19.39
C ILE A 437 0.60 -9.45 -20.75
N GLU A 438 -0.71 -9.40 -20.78
CA GLU A 438 -1.45 -9.14 -22.02
C GLU A 438 -1.06 -7.79 -22.61
N ARG A 439 -0.91 -7.72 -23.92
CA ARG A 439 -0.52 -6.49 -24.64
C ARG A 439 0.73 -5.82 -24.09
N LEU A 440 1.74 -6.62 -23.68
CA LEU A 440 3.00 -6.13 -23.10
C LEU A 440 3.66 -5.03 -23.97
N ARG A 441 3.60 -5.17 -25.31
CA ARG A 441 4.13 -4.15 -26.22
C ARG A 441 3.48 -2.77 -26.03
N GLU A 442 2.18 -2.73 -25.80
CA GLU A 442 1.45 -1.46 -25.57
C GLU A 442 1.89 -0.84 -24.24
N LEU A 443 2.02 -1.67 -23.19
CA LEU A 443 2.56 -1.23 -21.92
C LEU A 443 3.94 -0.62 -22.07
N MET A 444 4.88 -1.34 -22.69
CA MET A 444 6.27 -0.86 -22.89
C MET A 444 6.29 0.42 -23.71
N GLY A 445 5.48 0.51 -24.75
CA GLY A 445 5.31 1.72 -25.55
C GLY A 445 4.82 2.92 -24.71
N HIS A 446 3.83 2.68 -23.84
CA HIS A 446 3.33 3.71 -22.93
C HIS A 446 4.42 4.18 -21.95
N LEU A 447 5.16 3.27 -21.34
CA LEU A 447 6.24 3.60 -20.38
C LEU A 447 7.32 4.46 -21.05
N CYS A 448 7.78 4.07 -22.24
CA CYS A 448 8.79 4.82 -22.99
C CYS A 448 8.31 6.23 -23.36
N GLN A 449 7.09 6.35 -23.91
CA GLN A 449 6.56 7.62 -24.41
C GLN A 449 6.19 8.60 -23.30
N ASN A 450 5.85 8.08 -22.11
CA ASN A 450 5.47 8.90 -20.97
C ASN A 450 6.60 9.08 -19.94
N GLY A 451 7.82 8.61 -20.26
CA GLY A 451 9.01 8.84 -19.43
C GLY A 451 8.91 8.22 -18.05
N PHE A 452 8.48 6.97 -17.97
CA PHE A 452 8.57 6.17 -16.76
C PHE A 452 9.94 5.52 -16.64
N GLU A 453 10.32 5.23 -15.41
CA GLU A 453 11.54 4.53 -15.04
C GLU A 453 11.46 3.04 -15.43
N HIS A 454 12.61 2.38 -15.52
CA HIS A 454 12.67 0.94 -15.75
C HIS A 454 12.38 0.09 -14.49
N HIS A 455 12.42 0.68 -13.31
CA HIS A 455 12.03 0.04 -12.07
C HIS A 455 10.51 -0.13 -11.94
N VAL A 456 10.09 -1.23 -11.38
CA VAL A 456 8.69 -1.54 -11.08
C VAL A 456 8.57 -2.30 -9.77
N ALA A 457 7.53 -1.98 -8.99
CA ALA A 457 7.14 -2.78 -7.83
C ALA A 457 6.11 -3.83 -8.25
N MET A 458 6.25 -5.05 -7.74
CA MET A 458 5.33 -6.16 -8.04
C MET A 458 4.94 -6.91 -6.78
N THR A 459 3.72 -7.45 -6.73
CA THR A 459 3.26 -8.35 -5.67
C THR A 459 2.60 -9.59 -6.25
N ARG A 460 2.57 -10.69 -5.47
CA ARG A 460 2.06 -12.00 -5.91
C ARG A 460 0.57 -12.18 -5.65
N THR A 461 -0.24 -11.18 -5.99
CA THR A 461 -1.70 -11.23 -5.89
C THR A 461 -2.34 -10.19 -6.79
N HIS A 462 -3.62 -10.34 -7.10
CA HIS A 462 -4.40 -9.33 -7.80
C HIS A 462 -4.93 -8.30 -6.80
N CYS A 463 -4.55 -7.03 -6.96
CA CYS A 463 -5.01 -5.92 -6.13
C CYS A 463 -5.13 -4.58 -6.90
N ALA A 464 -5.08 -4.65 -8.23
CA ALA A 464 -5.09 -3.45 -9.04
C ALA A 464 -6.37 -2.62 -8.89
N GLY A 465 -7.53 -3.25 -8.70
CA GLY A 465 -8.78 -2.54 -8.45
C GLY A 465 -8.72 -1.65 -7.21
N VAL A 466 -8.10 -2.12 -6.13
CA VAL A 466 -7.90 -1.35 -4.88
C VAL A 466 -7.03 -0.13 -5.12
N LEU A 467 -5.89 -0.32 -5.80
CA LEU A 467 -4.97 0.78 -6.12
C LEU A 467 -5.61 1.79 -7.07
N GLN A 468 -6.33 1.33 -8.10
CA GLN A 468 -7.04 2.22 -9.03
C GLN A 468 -8.03 3.11 -8.28
N GLU A 469 -8.86 2.53 -7.41
CA GLU A 469 -9.85 3.27 -6.63
C GLU A 469 -9.17 4.29 -5.71
N ALA A 470 -8.14 3.87 -4.97
CA ALA A 470 -7.42 4.73 -4.04
C ALA A 470 -6.70 5.88 -4.74
N ILE A 471 -5.98 5.59 -5.83
CA ILE A 471 -5.08 6.53 -6.50
C ILE A 471 -5.85 7.51 -7.36
N ALA A 472 -6.69 7.02 -8.27
CA ALA A 472 -7.39 7.89 -9.21
C ALA A 472 -8.47 8.73 -8.52
N LYS A 473 -9.17 8.17 -7.55
CA LYS A 473 -10.34 8.82 -6.94
C LYS A 473 -9.99 9.67 -5.72
N TYR A 474 -9.11 9.18 -4.83
CA TYR A 474 -8.85 9.82 -3.55
C TYR A 474 -7.50 10.54 -3.46
N LEU A 475 -6.46 10.03 -4.13
CA LEU A 475 -5.14 10.69 -4.16
C LEU A 475 -5.00 11.66 -5.35
N GLY A 476 -5.83 11.51 -6.38
CA GLY A 476 -5.84 12.43 -7.52
C GLY A 476 -4.59 12.37 -8.41
N TRP A 477 -3.86 11.24 -8.39
CA TRP A 477 -2.69 11.05 -9.26
C TRP A 477 -3.13 10.66 -10.68
N ASP A 478 -2.36 11.08 -11.67
CA ASP A 478 -2.58 10.72 -13.07
C ASP A 478 -2.24 9.23 -13.28
N LEU A 479 -3.26 8.39 -13.42
CA LEU A 479 -3.11 6.93 -13.44
C LEU A 479 -3.41 6.34 -14.82
N TYR A 480 -2.43 5.67 -15.39
CA TYR A 480 -2.62 4.75 -16.50
C TYR A 480 -2.92 3.34 -16.01
N ARG A 481 -4.12 2.84 -16.27
CA ARG A 481 -4.51 1.44 -16.04
C ARG A 481 -4.28 0.64 -17.31
N HIS A 482 -3.38 -0.35 -17.26
CA HIS A 482 -3.16 -1.30 -18.34
C HIS A 482 -4.01 -2.55 -18.14
N GLY A 483 -4.67 -3.01 -19.20
CA GLY A 483 -5.54 -4.20 -19.17
C GLY A 483 -7.02 -3.91 -19.29
#